data_a1accb7517374909ca36533cf3a4057f
#
_entry.id   a1accb7517374909ca36533cf3a4057f
#
_cell.length_a   1.000
_cell.length_b   1.000
_cell.length_c   1.000
_cell.angle_alpha   90.00
_cell.angle_beta   90.00
_cell.angle_gamma   90.00
#
_symmetry.space_group_name_H-M   'P 1'
#
loop_
_entity.id
_entity.type
_entity.pdbx_description
1 polymer ?
#
loop_
_entity_poly.entity_id
_entity_poly.type
_entity_poly.pdbx_seq_one_letter_code
_entity_poly.pdbx_strand_id
1 'polypeptide(L)'
;VGVSPFLALVLAGFLARFGYQMARSPVLPRFAQDLGATPELIGVIFAASTVTGVVIKLPAGALSDVLGRKRMMLLGCAFFAAPPFLYPFVHSPGALLALRFLHGFATAIFSPVASAFVADLSQRGRGEKLGWFAASGDFGSTLGPLLGGLLLFYTASYPATYLVVGVLGLLPLLIILRLPDEAPRATGSTLGARSAQFWGGIAEVLRSRAVIIASTLEAALYVGYGAFLGFFPTYGRGIGLNDAEIALVMGAQLGTTMLAKPLSGRLSDRLGRKPMILVGLLLCAATLPLIPRFGSLWLLFPVSALFVLGVAVVTPSTTALVADLVKGHILTLKDVIDA
;
A
#
# COMPACT_ATOMS: atom_id res chain seq x y z
N VAL A 1 0.50 28.63 16.67
CA VAL A 1 0.83 27.27 17.08
C VAL A 1 1.08 26.46 15.82
N GLY A 2 2.35 26.29 15.40
CA GLY A 2 2.70 25.54 14.21
C GLY A 2 2.57 24.03 14.46
N VAL A 3 1.87 23.32 13.59
CA VAL A 3 1.81 21.85 13.60
C VAL A 3 3.23 21.33 13.40
N SER A 4 3.68 20.36 14.22
CA SER A 4 5.02 19.80 14.07
C SER A 4 5.17 19.17 12.67
N PRO A 5 6.35 19.31 12.00
CA PRO A 5 6.57 18.71 10.68
C PRO A 5 6.28 17.20 10.63
N PHE A 6 6.57 16.50 11.73
CA PHE A 6 6.26 15.07 11.84
C PHE A 6 4.75 14.80 11.81
N LEU A 7 3.95 15.55 12.60
CA LEU A 7 2.50 15.38 12.62
C LEU A 7 1.87 15.75 11.28
N ALA A 8 2.39 16.79 10.62
CA ALA A 8 1.97 17.17 9.27
C ALA A 8 2.21 16.04 8.26
N LEU A 9 3.37 15.36 8.33
CA LEU A 9 3.67 14.20 7.47
C LEU A 9 2.77 13.00 7.77
N VAL A 10 2.51 12.71 9.03
CA VAL A 10 1.60 11.62 9.45
C VAL A 10 0.19 11.87 8.90
N LEU A 11 -0.31 13.10 9.03
CA LEU A 11 -1.64 13.47 8.51
C LEU A 11 -1.67 13.45 6.98
N ALA A 12 -0.65 14.00 6.31
CA ALA A 12 -0.55 13.96 4.85
C ALA A 12 -0.47 12.51 4.33
N GLY A 13 0.31 11.66 4.98
CA GLY A 13 0.43 10.23 4.64
C GLY A 13 -0.89 9.47 4.81
N PHE A 14 -1.62 9.74 5.91
CA PHE A 14 -2.96 9.20 6.12
C PHE A 14 -3.92 9.61 5.00
N LEU A 15 -4.07 10.92 4.76
CA LEU A 15 -5.01 11.45 3.76
C LEU A 15 -4.68 10.98 2.34
N ALA A 16 -3.40 10.97 1.98
CA ALA A 16 -2.94 10.48 0.67
C ALA A 16 -3.30 9.01 0.45
N ARG A 17 -3.02 8.15 1.44
CA ARG A 17 -3.34 6.73 1.37
C ARG A 17 -4.84 6.47 1.41
N PHE A 18 -5.56 7.20 2.25
CA PHE A 18 -7.00 7.11 2.40
C PHE A 18 -7.71 7.43 1.08
N GLY A 19 -7.48 8.62 0.50
CA GLY A 19 -8.11 9.02 -0.78
C GLY A 19 -7.74 8.08 -1.92
N TYR A 20 -6.46 7.67 -2.01
CA TYR A 20 -6.01 6.73 -3.03
C TYR A 20 -6.72 5.38 -2.97
N GLN A 21 -6.91 4.83 -1.77
CA GLN A 21 -7.58 3.53 -1.59
C GLN A 21 -9.10 3.63 -1.74
N MET A 22 -9.71 4.78 -1.40
CA MET A 22 -11.11 5.08 -1.77
C MET A 22 -11.34 4.94 -3.27
N ALA A 23 -10.44 5.53 -4.08
CA ALA A 23 -10.51 5.46 -5.54
C ALA A 23 -10.22 4.06 -6.09
N ARG A 24 -9.44 3.25 -5.37
CA ARG A 24 -8.93 1.98 -5.88
C ARG A 24 -9.91 0.83 -5.67
N SER A 25 -10.43 0.65 -4.47
CA SER A 25 -11.28 -0.50 -4.16
C SER A 25 -12.41 -0.07 -3.21
N PRO A 26 -13.66 -0.45 -3.45
CA PRO A 26 -14.18 -1.29 -4.56
C PRO A 26 -14.47 -0.52 -5.85
N VAL A 27 -14.27 0.80 -5.89
CA VAL A 27 -14.75 1.72 -6.95
C VAL A 27 -14.17 1.39 -8.33
N LEU A 28 -12.85 1.21 -8.42
CA LEU A 28 -12.17 1.01 -9.71
C LEU A 28 -12.58 -0.27 -10.46
N PRO A 29 -12.61 -1.48 -9.84
CA PRO A 29 -13.05 -2.69 -10.54
C PRO A 29 -14.48 -2.59 -11.05
N ARG A 30 -15.35 -1.95 -10.25
CA ARG A 30 -16.75 -1.70 -10.61
C ARG A 30 -16.86 -0.75 -11.80
N PHE A 31 -16.11 0.33 -11.78
CA PHE A 31 -16.06 1.29 -12.89
C PHE A 31 -15.52 0.64 -14.18
N ALA A 32 -14.45 -0.16 -14.06
CA ALA A 32 -13.90 -0.89 -15.21
C ALA A 32 -14.93 -1.88 -15.80
N GLN A 33 -15.67 -2.59 -14.95
CA GLN A 33 -16.74 -3.51 -15.36
C GLN A 33 -17.85 -2.78 -16.11
N ASP A 34 -18.31 -1.63 -15.61
CA ASP A 34 -19.37 -0.83 -16.22
C ASP A 34 -18.92 -0.18 -17.55
N LEU A 35 -17.61 0.00 -17.75
CA LEU A 35 -17.02 0.38 -19.05
C LEU A 35 -16.88 -0.81 -20.04
N GLY A 36 -17.29 -2.02 -19.65
CA GLY A 36 -17.23 -3.21 -20.48
C GLY A 36 -15.87 -3.92 -20.49
N ALA A 37 -15.02 -3.70 -19.48
CA ALA A 37 -13.76 -4.43 -19.35
C ALA A 37 -13.98 -5.90 -19.02
N THR A 38 -13.21 -6.80 -19.70
CA THR A 38 -13.18 -8.22 -19.33
C THR A 38 -12.51 -8.43 -17.96
N PRO A 39 -12.74 -9.54 -17.26
CA PRO A 39 -12.09 -9.82 -15.98
C PRO A 39 -10.57 -9.71 -16.01
N GLU A 40 -9.93 -10.16 -17.12
CA GLU A 40 -8.49 -10.08 -17.32
C GLU A 40 -8.03 -8.61 -17.39
N LEU A 41 -8.77 -7.79 -18.14
CA LEU A 41 -8.46 -6.37 -18.29
C LEU A 41 -8.70 -5.60 -16.98
N ILE A 42 -9.73 -5.97 -16.19
CA ILE A 42 -9.93 -5.43 -14.83
C ILE A 42 -8.70 -5.71 -13.96
N GLY A 43 -8.16 -6.95 -14.02
CA GLY A 43 -6.94 -7.31 -13.31
C GLY A 43 -5.74 -6.46 -13.73
N VAL A 44 -5.54 -6.24 -15.03
CA VAL A 44 -4.47 -5.40 -15.58
C VAL A 44 -4.63 -3.93 -15.13
N ILE A 45 -5.84 -3.37 -15.22
CA ILE A 45 -6.16 -2.01 -14.77
C ILE A 45 -5.87 -1.86 -13.27
N PHE A 46 -6.26 -2.85 -12.45
CA PHE A 46 -6.01 -2.85 -11.01
C PHE A 46 -4.51 -2.90 -10.68
N ALA A 47 -3.73 -3.70 -11.43
CA ALA A 47 -2.30 -3.87 -11.26
C ALA A 47 -1.45 -2.71 -11.81
N ALA A 48 -1.97 -1.93 -12.77
CA ALA A 48 -1.22 -0.89 -13.50
C ALA A 48 -0.47 0.08 -12.58
N SER A 49 -1.11 0.56 -11.52
CA SER A 49 -0.47 1.45 -10.55
C SER A 49 0.62 0.78 -9.70
N THR A 50 0.55 -0.54 -9.53
CA THR A 50 1.60 -1.31 -8.84
C THR A 50 2.84 -1.43 -9.72
N VAL A 51 2.67 -1.64 -11.02
CA VAL A 51 3.77 -1.66 -12.01
C VAL A 51 4.49 -0.31 -12.01
N THR A 52 3.75 0.81 -12.08
CA THR A 52 4.33 2.16 -11.92
C THR A 52 5.13 2.27 -10.61
N GLY A 53 4.56 1.74 -9.51
CA GLY A 53 5.21 1.73 -8.20
C GLY A 53 6.54 1.00 -8.18
N VAL A 54 6.63 -0.18 -8.81
CA VAL A 54 7.88 -0.98 -8.85
C VAL A 54 8.99 -0.23 -9.59
N VAL A 55 8.66 0.40 -10.72
CA VAL A 55 9.65 1.08 -11.57
C VAL A 55 10.09 2.42 -10.98
N ILE A 56 9.17 3.20 -10.44
CA ILE A 56 9.39 4.63 -10.10
C ILE A 56 9.84 4.86 -8.65
N LYS A 57 9.51 3.98 -7.70
CA LYS A 57 9.84 4.20 -6.27
C LYS A 57 11.32 4.46 -6.03
N LEU A 58 12.17 3.69 -6.69
CA LEU A 58 13.61 3.80 -6.52
C LEU A 58 14.18 5.09 -7.14
N PRO A 59 13.94 5.39 -8.42
CA PRO A 59 14.36 6.67 -9.01
C PRO A 59 13.82 7.88 -8.22
N ALA A 60 12.56 7.83 -7.76
CA ALA A 60 11.96 8.91 -6.99
C ALA A 60 12.67 9.13 -5.64
N GLY A 61 13.04 8.05 -4.94
CA GLY A 61 13.83 8.13 -3.72
C GLY A 61 15.19 8.80 -3.95
N ALA A 62 15.94 8.31 -4.93
CA ALA A 62 17.25 8.86 -5.28
C ALA A 62 17.18 10.32 -5.75
N LEU A 63 16.18 10.66 -6.59
CA LEU A 63 15.99 12.01 -7.11
C LEU A 63 15.60 13.00 -5.99
N SER A 64 14.88 12.53 -4.96
CA SER A 64 14.50 13.35 -3.80
C SER A 64 15.69 13.80 -2.95
N ASP A 65 16.80 13.07 -2.99
CA ASP A 65 18.03 13.47 -2.33
C ASP A 65 18.72 14.66 -3.03
N VAL A 66 18.51 14.80 -4.34
CA VAL A 66 19.11 15.85 -5.19
C VAL A 66 18.18 17.07 -5.29
N LEU A 67 16.90 16.83 -5.61
CA LEU A 67 15.92 17.91 -5.83
C LEU A 67 15.30 18.44 -4.53
N GLY A 68 15.48 17.72 -3.42
CA GLY A 68 14.88 18.02 -2.12
C GLY A 68 13.61 17.22 -1.86
N ARG A 69 13.44 16.78 -0.60
CA ARG A 69 12.31 15.95 -0.15
C ARG A 69 10.96 16.63 -0.39
N LYS A 70 10.84 17.90 0.01
CA LYS A 70 9.59 18.66 -0.12
C LYS A 70 9.12 18.75 -1.57
N ARG A 71 10.02 19.11 -2.51
CA ARG A 71 9.65 19.24 -3.93
C ARG A 71 9.15 17.95 -4.52
N MET A 72 9.83 16.84 -4.21
CA MET A 72 9.41 15.51 -4.66
C MET A 72 8.10 15.06 -4.02
N MET A 73 7.87 15.35 -2.73
CA MET A 73 6.57 15.09 -2.10
C MET A 73 5.44 15.89 -2.73
N LEU A 74 5.67 17.18 -3.05
CA LEU A 74 4.67 18.01 -3.76
C LEU A 74 4.32 17.42 -5.13
N LEU A 75 5.31 16.93 -5.87
CA LEU A 75 5.08 16.23 -7.14
C LEU A 75 4.21 14.97 -6.91
N GLY A 76 4.52 14.15 -5.92
CA GLY A 76 3.70 12.99 -5.54
C GLY A 76 2.28 13.38 -5.14
N CYS A 77 2.11 14.47 -4.37
CA CYS A 77 0.81 15.00 -3.99
C CYS A 77 0.01 15.52 -5.19
N ALA A 78 0.66 16.12 -6.19
CA ALA A 78 0.00 16.52 -7.42
C ALA A 78 -0.62 15.32 -8.15
N PHE A 79 0.04 14.15 -8.14
CA PHE A 79 -0.51 12.91 -8.68
C PHE A 79 -1.61 12.28 -7.79
N PHE A 80 -1.71 12.61 -6.50
CA PHE A 80 -2.89 12.25 -5.71
C PHE A 80 -4.09 13.14 -6.02
N ALA A 81 -3.85 14.41 -6.33
CA ALA A 81 -4.90 15.39 -6.54
C ALA A 81 -5.43 15.42 -7.99
N ALA A 82 -4.55 15.54 -9.00
CA ALA A 82 -4.97 15.81 -10.37
C ALA A 82 -5.63 14.62 -11.09
N PRO A 83 -5.10 13.38 -11.09
CA PRO A 83 -5.70 12.27 -11.82
C PRO A 83 -7.16 11.97 -11.43
N PRO A 84 -7.61 12.06 -10.16
CA PRO A 84 -8.99 11.84 -9.81
C PRO A 84 -9.98 12.73 -10.56
N PHE A 85 -9.62 13.98 -10.88
CA PHE A 85 -10.48 14.89 -11.66
C PHE A 85 -10.58 14.50 -13.15
N LEU A 86 -9.74 13.58 -13.62
CA LEU A 86 -9.78 13.09 -15.00
C LEU A 86 -10.68 11.86 -15.17
N TYR A 87 -10.99 11.10 -14.09
CA TYR A 87 -11.85 9.91 -14.17
C TYR A 87 -13.25 10.19 -14.72
N PRO A 88 -13.92 11.35 -14.45
CA PRO A 88 -15.21 11.68 -15.04
C PRO A 88 -15.22 11.70 -16.58
N PHE A 89 -14.07 11.89 -17.21
CA PHE A 89 -13.91 11.95 -18.68
C PHE A 89 -13.49 10.62 -19.29
N VAL A 90 -13.40 9.57 -18.49
CA VAL A 90 -13.01 8.23 -18.95
C VAL A 90 -14.23 7.47 -19.44
N HIS A 91 -14.23 7.09 -20.74
CA HIS A 91 -15.32 6.38 -21.40
C HIS A 91 -14.91 5.04 -22.01
N SER A 92 -13.68 4.59 -21.76
CA SER A 92 -13.20 3.29 -22.25
C SER A 92 -12.24 2.63 -21.27
N PRO A 93 -12.16 1.27 -21.26
CA PRO A 93 -11.22 0.55 -20.41
C PRO A 93 -9.75 0.91 -20.68
N GLY A 94 -9.40 1.20 -21.96
CA GLY A 94 -8.04 1.62 -22.33
C GLY A 94 -7.65 2.97 -21.76
N ALA A 95 -8.56 3.95 -21.79
CA ALA A 95 -8.35 5.25 -21.16
C ALA A 95 -8.22 5.11 -19.63
N LEU A 96 -9.03 4.22 -19.02
CA LEU A 96 -8.94 3.91 -17.60
C LEU A 96 -7.57 3.31 -17.24
N LEU A 97 -7.07 2.37 -18.04
CA LEU A 97 -5.74 1.78 -17.87
C LEU A 97 -4.63 2.84 -17.91
N ALA A 98 -4.65 3.71 -18.91
CA ALA A 98 -3.67 4.80 -19.04
C ALA A 98 -3.71 5.75 -17.83
N LEU A 99 -4.91 6.13 -17.39
CA LEU A 99 -5.08 6.98 -16.22
C LEU A 99 -4.61 6.30 -14.93
N ARG A 100 -4.76 4.97 -14.81
CA ARG A 100 -4.25 4.20 -13.68
C ARG A 100 -2.73 4.16 -13.60
N PHE A 101 -2.04 4.05 -14.75
CA PHE A 101 -0.58 4.21 -14.79
C PHE A 101 -0.18 5.59 -14.27
N LEU A 102 -0.83 6.66 -14.75
CA LEU A 102 -0.58 8.02 -14.31
C LEU A 102 -0.85 8.20 -12.81
N HIS A 103 -1.99 7.71 -12.31
CA HIS A 103 -2.33 7.81 -10.89
C HIS A 103 -1.37 6.99 -10.00
N GLY A 104 -0.72 5.97 -10.55
CA GLY A 104 0.30 5.17 -9.85
C GLY A 104 1.53 5.98 -9.40
N PHE A 105 1.89 7.06 -10.13
CA PHE A 105 2.98 7.96 -9.74
C PHE A 105 2.77 8.58 -8.36
N ALA A 106 1.52 8.78 -7.93
CA ALA A 106 1.19 9.32 -6.62
C ALA A 106 1.90 8.57 -5.49
N THR A 107 1.63 7.27 -5.37
CA THR A 107 2.23 6.43 -4.32
C THR A 107 3.68 6.09 -4.61
N ALA A 108 4.07 5.98 -5.89
CA ALA A 108 5.42 5.67 -6.32
C ALA A 108 6.43 6.76 -5.92
N ILE A 109 6.03 8.02 -5.97
CA ILE A 109 6.87 9.17 -5.62
C ILE A 109 6.72 9.50 -4.13
N PHE A 110 5.49 9.69 -3.65
CA PHE A 110 5.25 10.19 -2.30
C PHE A 110 5.77 9.24 -1.21
N SER A 111 5.47 7.94 -1.30
CA SER A 111 5.71 7.02 -0.20
C SER A 111 7.19 6.89 0.19
N PRO A 112 8.15 6.62 -0.72
CA PRO A 112 9.56 6.51 -0.37
C PRO A 112 10.14 7.84 0.11
N VAL A 113 9.73 8.96 -0.50
CA VAL A 113 10.23 10.29 -0.17
C VAL A 113 9.75 10.75 1.20
N ALA A 114 8.45 10.55 1.51
CA ALA A 114 7.90 10.89 2.82
C ALA A 114 8.51 10.04 3.95
N SER A 115 8.71 8.73 3.73
CA SER A 115 9.40 7.86 4.69
C SER A 115 10.83 8.32 4.93
N ALA A 116 11.55 8.70 3.88
CA ALA A 116 12.90 9.24 4.00
C ALA A 116 12.91 10.57 4.78
N PHE A 117 11.94 11.46 4.52
CA PHE A 117 11.82 12.73 5.24
C PHE A 117 11.52 12.51 6.73
N VAL A 118 10.60 11.60 7.08
CA VAL A 118 10.34 11.21 8.50
C VAL A 118 11.62 10.70 9.16
N ALA A 119 12.41 9.88 8.45
CA ALA A 119 13.68 9.39 8.94
C ALA A 119 14.70 10.52 9.18
N ASP A 120 14.71 11.53 8.30
CA ASP A 120 15.59 12.69 8.35
C ASP A 120 15.25 13.64 9.51
N LEU A 121 13.96 13.77 9.86
CA LEU A 121 13.51 14.57 11.00
C LEU A 121 13.90 13.97 12.37
N SER A 122 14.46 12.76 12.41
CA SER A 122 14.59 12.03 13.67
C SER A 122 15.95 11.36 13.79
N GLN A 123 16.83 11.97 14.58
CA GLN A 123 18.09 11.31 14.97
C GLN A 123 17.89 10.28 16.09
N ARG A 124 16.99 10.57 17.06
CA ARG A 124 16.59 9.64 18.13
C ARG A 124 15.14 9.21 17.93
N GLY A 125 14.82 7.94 18.20
CA GLY A 125 13.46 7.38 18.03
C GLY A 125 13.01 7.26 16.56
N ARG A 126 13.96 7.12 15.62
CA ARG A 126 13.67 7.01 14.17
C ARG A 126 12.70 5.87 13.85
N GLY A 127 12.92 4.70 14.48
CA GLY A 127 12.07 3.53 14.28
C GLY A 127 10.62 3.76 14.73
N GLU A 128 10.44 4.41 15.90
CA GLU A 128 9.12 4.74 16.43
C GLU A 128 8.35 5.67 15.49
N LYS A 129 8.99 6.75 15.02
CA LYS A 129 8.36 7.71 14.11
C LYS A 129 8.03 7.12 12.76
N LEU A 130 8.91 6.28 12.20
CA LEU A 130 8.61 5.52 10.99
C LEU A 130 7.45 4.55 11.20
N GLY A 131 7.38 3.91 12.38
CA GLY A 131 6.26 3.06 12.78
C GLY A 131 4.92 3.81 12.82
N TRP A 132 4.87 4.97 13.46
CA TRP A 132 3.67 5.81 13.48
C TRP A 132 3.25 6.30 12.10
N PHE A 133 4.21 6.72 11.26
CA PHE A 133 3.95 7.11 9.88
C PHE A 133 3.38 5.95 9.05
N ALA A 134 3.96 4.77 9.17
CA ALA A 134 3.47 3.57 8.48
C ALA A 134 2.07 3.18 8.97
N ALA A 135 1.84 3.16 10.28
CA ALA A 135 0.54 2.83 10.88
C ALA A 135 -0.57 3.78 10.43
N SER A 136 -0.28 5.09 10.34
CA SER A 136 -1.24 6.07 9.84
C SER A 136 -1.62 5.82 8.38
N GLY A 137 -0.64 5.48 7.54
CA GLY A 137 -0.87 5.10 6.14
C GLY A 137 -1.67 3.80 6.00
N ASP A 138 -1.39 2.80 6.84
CA ASP A 138 -2.13 1.54 6.88
C ASP A 138 -3.59 1.77 7.31
N PHE A 139 -3.82 2.62 8.30
CA PHE A 139 -5.15 3.00 8.73
C PHE A 139 -5.94 3.67 7.60
N GLY A 140 -5.34 4.64 6.90
CA GLY A 140 -5.95 5.26 5.71
C GLY A 140 -6.24 4.25 4.61
N SER A 141 -5.30 3.34 4.34
CA SER A 141 -5.45 2.29 3.32
C SER A 141 -6.59 1.32 3.63
N THR A 142 -6.86 1.08 4.91
CA THR A 142 -7.90 0.14 5.34
C THR A 142 -9.28 0.81 5.41
N LEU A 143 -9.33 2.08 5.81
CA LEU A 143 -10.58 2.85 5.88
C LEU A 143 -11.08 3.28 4.49
N GLY A 144 -10.15 3.50 3.54
CA GLY A 144 -10.46 3.97 2.18
C GLY A 144 -11.49 3.12 1.44
N PRO A 145 -11.31 1.80 1.31
CA PRO A 145 -12.27 0.93 0.63
C PRO A 145 -13.68 0.98 1.20
N LEU A 146 -13.81 1.00 2.54
CA LEU A 146 -15.10 1.09 3.20
C LEU A 146 -15.83 2.39 2.81
N LEU A 147 -15.17 3.54 3.00
CA LEU A 147 -15.79 4.83 2.70
C LEU A 147 -15.94 5.08 1.19
N GLY A 148 -15.04 4.54 0.36
CA GLY A 148 -15.19 4.60 -1.10
C GLY A 148 -16.41 3.86 -1.61
N GLY A 149 -16.67 2.65 -1.10
CA GLY A 149 -17.85 1.89 -1.47
C GLY A 149 -19.15 2.48 -0.92
N LEU A 150 -19.15 2.99 0.34
CA LEU A 150 -20.30 3.72 0.88
C LEU A 150 -20.59 4.99 0.09
N LEU A 151 -19.57 5.76 -0.29
CA LEU A 151 -19.76 6.95 -1.10
C LEU A 151 -20.34 6.61 -2.48
N LEU A 152 -19.85 5.55 -3.12
CA LEU A 152 -20.42 5.06 -4.38
C LEU A 152 -21.88 4.62 -4.21
N PHE A 153 -22.20 3.93 -3.11
CA PHE A 153 -23.57 3.50 -2.80
C PHE A 153 -24.53 4.70 -2.69
N TYR A 154 -24.15 5.74 -1.91
CA TYR A 154 -25.03 6.91 -1.70
C TYR A 154 -25.10 7.83 -2.91
N THR A 155 -24.04 7.97 -3.69
CA THR A 155 -24.00 8.87 -4.85
C THR A 155 -24.46 8.19 -6.13
N ALA A 156 -24.41 6.87 -6.22
CA ALA A 156 -24.60 6.06 -7.42
C ALA A 156 -23.83 6.60 -8.65
N SER A 157 -22.69 7.28 -8.40
CA SER A 157 -21.95 8.03 -9.40
C SER A 157 -20.44 7.87 -9.24
N TYR A 158 -19.77 7.27 -10.24
CA TYR A 158 -18.30 7.22 -10.29
C TYR A 158 -17.69 8.63 -10.40
N PRO A 159 -18.19 9.53 -11.28
CA PRO A 159 -17.68 10.90 -11.34
C PRO A 159 -17.73 11.62 -9.99
N ALA A 160 -18.85 11.55 -9.28
CA ALA A 160 -18.97 12.18 -7.96
C ALA A 160 -17.96 11.59 -6.95
N THR A 161 -17.82 10.27 -6.93
CA THR A 161 -16.87 9.57 -6.06
C THR A 161 -15.43 10.00 -6.35
N TYR A 162 -15.02 10.05 -7.61
CA TYR A 162 -13.67 10.46 -7.98
C TYR A 162 -13.41 11.96 -7.75
N LEU A 163 -14.41 12.82 -7.91
CA LEU A 163 -14.28 14.24 -7.56
C LEU A 163 -14.03 14.45 -6.07
N VAL A 164 -14.74 13.72 -5.21
CA VAL A 164 -14.47 13.73 -3.75
C VAL A 164 -13.05 13.26 -3.45
N VAL A 165 -12.58 12.19 -4.11
CA VAL A 165 -11.19 11.72 -3.98
C VAL A 165 -10.19 12.78 -4.43
N GLY A 166 -10.47 13.51 -5.51
CA GLY A 166 -9.63 14.60 -5.99
C GLY A 166 -9.51 15.73 -4.97
N VAL A 167 -10.63 16.15 -4.39
CA VAL A 167 -10.65 17.15 -3.31
C VAL A 167 -9.87 16.67 -2.09
N LEU A 168 -10.05 15.40 -1.67
CA LEU A 168 -9.26 14.80 -0.60
C LEU A 168 -7.76 14.76 -0.94
N GLY A 169 -7.41 14.53 -2.21
CA GLY A 169 -6.02 14.54 -2.71
C GLY A 169 -5.35 15.92 -2.66
N LEU A 170 -6.13 17.01 -2.65
CA LEU A 170 -5.60 18.36 -2.44
C LEU A 170 -5.12 18.60 -1.00
N LEU A 171 -5.70 17.91 -0.01
CA LEU A 171 -5.36 18.15 1.40
C LEU A 171 -3.89 17.80 1.71
N PRO A 172 -3.34 16.62 1.35
CA PRO A 172 -1.91 16.37 1.54
C PRO A 172 -1.03 17.37 0.78
N LEU A 173 -1.43 17.83 -0.42
CA LEU A 173 -0.71 18.87 -1.16
C LEU A 173 -0.62 20.17 -0.34
N LEU A 174 -1.75 20.64 0.19
CA LEU A 174 -1.81 21.85 1.02
C LEU A 174 -1.00 21.73 2.32
N ILE A 175 -0.99 20.54 2.94
CA ILE A 175 -0.22 20.27 4.15
C ILE A 175 1.28 20.34 3.83
N ILE A 176 1.74 19.67 2.76
CA ILE A 176 3.16 19.63 2.38
C ILE A 176 3.65 21.01 1.93
N LEU A 177 2.81 21.83 1.27
CA LEU A 177 3.16 23.21 0.92
C LEU A 177 3.56 24.05 2.13
N ARG A 178 2.93 23.81 3.29
CA ARG A 178 3.20 24.55 4.54
C ARG A 178 4.42 24.05 5.32
N LEU A 179 5.03 22.94 4.91
CA LEU A 179 6.29 22.49 5.52
C LEU A 179 7.43 23.46 5.18
N PRO A 180 8.40 23.63 6.08
CA PRO A 180 9.58 24.43 5.78
C PRO A 180 10.36 23.84 4.62
N ASP A 181 11.00 24.71 3.82
CA ASP A 181 11.90 24.27 2.77
C ASP A 181 13.19 23.75 3.40
N GLU A 182 13.56 22.53 3.07
CA GLU A 182 14.85 21.98 3.42
C GLU A 182 15.86 22.30 2.31
N ALA A 183 17.04 22.74 2.71
CA ALA A 183 18.13 22.86 1.77
C ALA A 183 18.46 21.48 1.17
N PRO A 184 18.72 21.39 -0.14
CA PRO A 184 19.18 20.15 -0.76
C PRO A 184 20.41 19.66 0.01
N ARG A 185 20.37 18.43 0.51
CA ARG A 185 21.54 17.85 1.14
C ARG A 185 22.59 17.58 0.09
N ALA A 186 23.71 18.27 0.16
CA ALA A 186 24.92 17.92 -0.60
C ALA A 186 25.40 16.57 -0.11
N THR A 187 24.84 15.49 -0.64
CA THR A 187 25.33 14.14 -0.37
C THR A 187 26.52 13.90 -1.27
N GLY A 188 27.71 13.68 -0.68
CA GLY A 188 28.95 13.41 -1.39
C GLY A 188 28.96 12.10 -2.21
N SER A 189 27.84 11.41 -2.37
CA SER A 189 27.69 10.23 -3.20
C SER A 189 27.00 10.57 -4.51
N THR A 190 27.67 10.29 -5.63
CA THR A 190 27.12 10.44 -6.99
C THR A 190 25.93 9.51 -7.21
N LEU A 191 25.02 9.86 -8.13
CA LEU A 191 23.90 8.99 -8.56
C LEU A 191 24.39 7.58 -8.96
N GLY A 192 25.58 7.50 -9.58
CA GLY A 192 26.22 6.24 -9.97
C GLY A 192 26.62 5.37 -8.77
N ALA A 193 27.17 5.95 -7.71
CA ALA A 193 27.55 5.22 -6.50
C ALA A 193 26.30 4.64 -5.78
N ARG A 194 25.20 5.39 -5.75
CA ARG A 194 23.92 4.92 -5.18
C ARG A 194 23.27 3.83 -6.03
N SER A 195 23.32 3.97 -7.34
CA SER A 195 22.86 2.92 -8.26
C SER A 195 23.67 1.63 -8.05
N ALA A 196 24.99 1.71 -7.95
CA ALA A 196 25.85 0.56 -7.68
C ALA A 196 25.55 -0.09 -6.32
N GLN A 197 25.35 0.71 -5.26
CA GLN A 197 24.95 0.22 -3.93
C GLN A 197 23.59 -0.47 -3.96
N PHE A 198 22.63 0.08 -4.72
CA PHE A 198 21.32 -0.55 -4.89
C PHE A 198 21.39 -1.88 -5.62
N TRP A 199 22.06 -1.93 -6.76
CA TRP A 199 22.21 -3.19 -7.51
C TRP A 199 23.02 -4.22 -6.74
N GLY A 200 24.02 -3.78 -5.96
CA GLY A 200 24.74 -4.60 -5.00
C GLY A 200 23.81 -5.22 -3.94
N GLY A 201 22.94 -4.39 -3.34
CA GLY A 201 21.95 -4.87 -2.37
C GLY A 201 20.93 -5.85 -2.97
N ILE A 202 20.45 -5.61 -4.20
CA ILE A 202 19.60 -6.57 -4.93
C ILE A 202 20.35 -7.90 -5.14
N ALA A 203 21.60 -7.85 -5.60
CA ALA A 203 22.40 -9.05 -5.84
C ALA A 203 22.62 -9.85 -4.54
N GLU A 204 22.82 -9.17 -3.41
CA GLU A 204 22.96 -9.79 -2.09
C GLU A 204 21.65 -10.48 -1.65
N VAL A 205 20.51 -9.79 -1.79
CA VAL A 205 19.18 -10.36 -1.51
C VAL A 205 18.92 -11.59 -2.38
N LEU A 206 19.24 -11.54 -3.67
CA LEU A 206 19.04 -12.65 -4.61
C LEU A 206 19.98 -13.84 -4.34
N ARG A 207 21.08 -13.64 -3.61
CA ARG A 207 21.98 -14.73 -3.17
C ARG A 207 21.49 -15.42 -1.90
N SER A 208 20.67 -14.76 -1.10
CA SER A 208 20.14 -15.33 0.14
C SER A 208 18.92 -16.20 -0.11
N ARG A 209 19.09 -17.53 -0.11
CA ARG A 209 17.99 -18.51 -0.28
C ARG A 209 16.85 -18.28 0.72
N ALA A 210 17.18 -17.95 1.97
CA ALA A 210 16.17 -17.72 3.01
C ALA A 210 15.33 -16.47 2.75
N VAL A 211 15.97 -15.38 2.27
CA VAL A 211 15.26 -14.14 1.90
C VAL A 211 14.37 -14.39 0.67
N ILE A 212 14.85 -15.14 -0.33
CA ILE A 212 14.04 -15.50 -1.51
C ILE A 212 12.81 -16.30 -1.07
N ILE A 213 12.97 -17.31 -0.22
CA ILE A 213 11.84 -18.12 0.26
C ILE A 213 10.81 -17.23 1.00
N ALA A 214 11.26 -16.40 1.94
CA ALA A 214 10.36 -15.50 2.68
C ALA A 214 9.64 -14.52 1.75
N SER A 215 10.34 -13.93 0.78
CA SER A 215 9.76 -13.02 -0.23
C SER A 215 8.80 -13.74 -1.16
N THR A 216 9.06 -14.98 -1.54
CA THR A 216 8.16 -15.79 -2.39
C THR A 216 6.86 -16.13 -1.64
N LEU A 217 6.96 -16.48 -0.35
CA LEU A 217 5.77 -16.74 0.48
C LEU A 217 4.91 -15.49 0.62
N GLU A 218 5.54 -14.32 0.83
CA GLU A 218 4.83 -13.06 0.89
C GLU A 218 4.23 -12.67 -0.47
N ALA A 219 4.95 -12.88 -1.56
CA ALA A 219 4.43 -12.67 -2.91
C ALA A 219 3.21 -13.55 -3.20
N ALA A 220 3.25 -14.84 -2.85
CA ALA A 220 2.12 -15.75 -3.00
C ALA A 220 0.89 -15.29 -2.19
N LEU A 221 1.11 -14.82 -0.94
CA LEU A 221 0.06 -14.23 -0.12
C LEU A 221 -0.57 -13.01 -0.81
N TYR A 222 0.28 -12.10 -1.33
CA TYR A 222 -0.22 -10.89 -2.00
C TYR A 222 -0.89 -11.14 -3.33
N VAL A 223 -0.60 -12.26 -4.02
CA VAL A 223 -1.40 -12.71 -5.20
C VAL A 223 -2.83 -12.99 -4.76
N GLY A 224 -3.04 -13.79 -3.71
CA GLY A 224 -4.39 -14.06 -3.18
C GLY A 224 -5.09 -12.81 -2.65
N TYR A 225 -4.38 -11.97 -1.91
CA TYR A 225 -4.92 -10.71 -1.39
C TYR A 225 -5.26 -9.71 -2.51
N GLY A 226 -4.42 -9.61 -3.53
CA GLY A 226 -4.68 -8.79 -4.71
C GLY A 226 -5.87 -9.28 -5.51
N ALA A 227 -6.03 -10.59 -5.67
CA ALA A 227 -7.19 -11.19 -6.30
C ALA A 227 -8.48 -10.85 -5.51
N PHE A 228 -8.45 -10.99 -4.18
CA PHE A 228 -9.58 -10.59 -3.33
C PHE A 228 -9.93 -9.10 -3.53
N LEU A 229 -8.97 -8.19 -3.40
CA LEU A 229 -9.21 -6.75 -3.54
C LEU A 229 -9.68 -6.34 -4.94
N GLY A 230 -9.17 -6.99 -5.98
CA GLY A 230 -9.44 -6.65 -7.38
C GLY A 230 -10.74 -7.24 -7.90
N PHE A 231 -11.08 -8.48 -7.51
CA PHE A 231 -12.22 -9.20 -8.10
C PHE A 231 -13.43 -9.34 -7.18
N PHE A 232 -13.26 -9.24 -5.85
CA PHE A 232 -14.39 -9.35 -4.94
C PHE A 232 -15.51 -8.34 -5.23
N PRO A 233 -15.25 -7.05 -5.55
CA PRO A 233 -16.31 -6.09 -5.87
C PRO A 233 -17.15 -6.51 -7.08
N THR A 234 -16.50 -7.05 -8.10
CA THR A 234 -17.18 -7.55 -9.33
C THR A 234 -17.97 -8.82 -9.03
N TYR A 235 -17.37 -9.75 -8.28
CA TYR A 235 -18.03 -10.98 -7.84
C TYR A 235 -19.26 -10.66 -6.95
N GLY A 236 -19.11 -9.80 -5.94
CA GLY A 236 -20.19 -9.40 -5.05
C GLY A 236 -21.39 -8.82 -5.79
N ARG A 237 -21.14 -7.97 -6.79
CA ARG A 237 -22.20 -7.47 -7.67
C ARG A 237 -22.89 -8.60 -8.45
N GLY A 238 -22.12 -9.55 -8.97
CA GLY A 238 -22.63 -10.70 -9.73
C GLY A 238 -23.58 -11.60 -8.93
N ILE A 239 -23.41 -11.67 -7.60
CA ILE A 239 -24.29 -12.40 -6.68
C ILE A 239 -25.37 -11.54 -6.05
N GLY A 240 -25.53 -10.27 -6.49
CA GLY A 240 -26.61 -9.37 -6.09
C GLY A 240 -26.32 -8.49 -4.86
N LEU A 241 -25.07 -8.44 -4.36
CA LEU A 241 -24.70 -7.51 -3.29
C LEU A 241 -24.69 -6.06 -3.81
N ASN A 242 -25.20 -5.14 -3.00
CA ASN A 242 -25.09 -3.72 -3.27
C ASN A 242 -23.70 -3.16 -2.86
N ASP A 243 -23.43 -1.90 -3.23
CA ASP A 243 -22.12 -1.27 -2.99
C ASP A 243 -21.79 -1.11 -1.50
N ALA A 244 -22.79 -0.90 -0.65
CA ALA A 244 -22.60 -0.80 0.80
C ALA A 244 -22.23 -2.18 1.41
N GLU A 245 -22.88 -3.25 0.96
CA GLU A 245 -22.58 -4.62 1.39
C GLU A 245 -21.17 -5.06 0.95
N ILE A 246 -20.79 -4.73 -0.29
CA ILE A 246 -19.42 -4.95 -0.79
C ILE A 246 -18.41 -4.16 0.05
N ALA A 247 -18.70 -2.89 0.32
CA ALA A 247 -17.86 -2.03 1.15
C ALA A 247 -17.73 -2.57 2.58
N LEU A 248 -18.81 -3.12 3.15
CA LEU A 248 -18.80 -3.72 4.48
C LEU A 248 -17.90 -4.95 4.55
N VAL A 249 -17.99 -5.86 3.58
CA VAL A 249 -17.10 -7.04 3.51
C VAL A 249 -15.65 -6.62 3.36
N MET A 250 -15.38 -5.64 2.50
CA MET A 250 -14.03 -5.09 2.34
C MET A 250 -13.58 -4.30 3.59
N GLY A 251 -14.50 -3.65 4.28
CA GLY A 251 -14.27 -2.97 5.55
C GLY A 251 -13.97 -3.89 6.72
N ALA A 252 -14.30 -5.19 6.63
CA ALA A 252 -13.90 -6.19 7.63
C ALA A 252 -12.37 -6.21 7.84
N GLN A 253 -11.61 -5.78 6.83
CA GLN A 253 -10.17 -5.60 6.92
C GLN A 253 -9.76 -4.58 8.01
N LEU A 254 -10.60 -3.55 8.25
CA LEU A 254 -10.28 -2.48 9.19
C LEU A 254 -10.08 -3.03 10.60
N GLY A 255 -11.11 -3.68 11.14
CA GLY A 255 -11.06 -4.25 12.49
C GLY A 255 -10.00 -5.36 12.60
N THR A 256 -9.97 -6.26 11.62
CA THR A 256 -9.05 -7.41 11.63
C THR A 256 -7.59 -6.94 11.55
N THR A 257 -7.27 -6.00 10.66
CA THR A 257 -5.88 -5.52 10.49
C THR A 257 -5.41 -4.71 11.71
N MET A 258 -6.26 -3.84 12.24
CA MET A 258 -5.91 -3.00 13.40
C MET A 258 -5.65 -3.81 14.66
N LEU A 259 -6.43 -4.86 14.90
CA LEU A 259 -6.31 -5.69 16.09
C LEU A 259 -5.28 -6.82 15.90
N ALA A 260 -5.31 -7.49 14.76
CA ALA A 260 -4.52 -8.67 14.53
C ALA A 260 -3.04 -8.38 14.26
N LYS A 261 -2.67 -7.34 13.50
CA LYS A 261 -1.25 -7.05 13.18
C LYS A 261 -0.38 -6.83 14.43
N PRO A 262 -0.76 -5.98 15.41
CA PRO A 262 0.05 -5.80 16.62
C PRO A 262 0.12 -7.06 17.48
N LEU A 263 -1.00 -7.78 17.58
CA LEU A 263 -1.06 -9.03 18.37
C LEU A 263 -0.24 -10.14 17.72
N SER A 264 -0.34 -10.30 16.39
CA SER A 264 0.43 -11.31 15.66
C SER A 264 1.92 -11.01 15.68
N GLY A 265 2.34 -9.75 15.63
CA GLY A 265 3.74 -9.37 15.82
C GLY A 265 4.28 -9.82 17.16
N ARG A 266 3.59 -9.49 18.27
CA ARG A 266 3.97 -9.94 19.62
C ARG A 266 3.96 -11.47 19.77
N LEU A 267 2.97 -12.12 19.17
CA LEU A 267 2.85 -13.57 19.22
C LEU A 267 3.96 -14.26 18.40
N SER A 268 4.31 -13.68 17.26
CA SER A 268 5.42 -14.10 16.42
C SER A 268 6.78 -13.98 17.10
N ASP A 269 6.95 -12.98 17.99
CA ASP A 269 8.16 -12.85 18.82
C ASP A 269 8.25 -13.96 19.88
N ARG A 270 7.12 -14.46 20.39
CA ARG A 270 7.06 -15.49 21.45
C ARG A 270 7.05 -16.92 20.90
N LEU A 271 6.25 -17.19 19.88
CA LEU A 271 6.05 -18.54 19.31
C LEU A 271 7.01 -18.85 18.16
N GLY A 272 7.71 -17.82 17.68
CA GLY A 272 8.60 -17.91 16.53
C GLY A 272 7.94 -17.50 15.20
N ARG A 273 8.78 -17.06 14.24
CA ARG A 273 8.32 -16.53 12.93
C ARG A 273 7.66 -17.62 12.08
N LYS A 274 8.30 -18.79 11.97
CA LYS A 274 7.85 -19.87 11.07
C LYS A 274 6.46 -20.41 11.40
N PRO A 275 6.11 -20.76 12.67
CA PRO A 275 4.77 -21.23 13.00
C PRO A 275 3.68 -20.21 12.66
N MET A 276 3.91 -18.93 12.95
CA MET A 276 2.96 -17.85 12.65
C MET A 276 2.72 -17.69 11.15
N ILE A 277 3.78 -17.71 10.34
CA ILE A 277 3.67 -17.68 8.88
C ILE A 277 2.85 -18.88 8.37
N LEU A 278 3.13 -20.07 8.87
CA LEU A 278 2.43 -21.29 8.45
C LEU A 278 0.94 -21.24 8.81
N VAL A 279 0.60 -20.88 10.04
CA VAL A 279 -0.80 -20.74 10.48
C VAL A 279 -1.55 -19.72 9.64
N GLY A 280 -0.96 -18.55 9.40
CA GLY A 280 -1.59 -17.52 8.58
C GLY A 280 -1.78 -17.94 7.12
N LEU A 281 -0.79 -18.62 6.51
CA LEU A 281 -0.91 -19.13 5.14
C LEU A 281 -1.97 -20.23 5.03
N LEU A 282 -2.03 -21.16 6.01
CA LEU A 282 -3.08 -22.19 6.05
C LEU A 282 -4.47 -21.59 6.19
N LEU A 283 -4.60 -20.54 7.00
CA LEU A 283 -5.87 -19.82 7.17
C LEU A 283 -6.28 -19.15 5.84
N CYS A 284 -5.34 -18.51 5.14
CA CYS A 284 -5.60 -17.92 3.82
C CYS A 284 -5.97 -19.00 2.79
N ALA A 285 -5.24 -20.12 2.75
CA ALA A 285 -5.48 -21.23 1.83
C ALA A 285 -6.85 -21.90 2.06
N ALA A 286 -7.29 -21.99 3.31
CA ALA A 286 -8.59 -22.53 3.66
C ALA A 286 -9.74 -21.57 3.31
N THR A 287 -9.56 -20.27 3.54
CA THR A 287 -10.67 -19.30 3.47
C THR A 287 -10.86 -18.70 2.07
N LEU A 288 -9.80 -18.42 1.33
CA LEU A 288 -9.90 -17.81 0.01
C LEU A 288 -10.75 -18.62 -0.99
N PRO A 289 -10.61 -19.97 -1.10
CA PRO A 289 -11.45 -20.78 -1.98
C PRO A 289 -12.92 -20.90 -1.54
N LEU A 290 -13.22 -20.55 -0.29
CA LEU A 290 -14.60 -20.57 0.22
C LEU A 290 -15.38 -19.33 -0.20
N ILE A 291 -14.72 -18.19 -0.43
CA ILE A 291 -15.39 -16.93 -0.79
C ILE A 291 -16.32 -17.13 -2.00
N PRO A 292 -15.91 -17.71 -3.14
CA PRO A 292 -16.80 -17.87 -4.30
C PRO A 292 -17.90 -18.94 -4.11
N ARG A 293 -17.90 -19.65 -2.99
CA ARG A 293 -18.94 -20.67 -2.70
C ARG A 293 -20.13 -20.11 -1.95
N PHE A 294 -20.00 -18.90 -1.39
CA PHE A 294 -21.04 -18.27 -0.59
C PHE A 294 -21.67 -17.09 -1.34
N GLY A 295 -22.99 -17.12 -1.48
CA GLY A 295 -23.78 -16.04 -2.09
C GLY A 295 -24.45 -15.10 -1.07
N SER A 296 -24.17 -15.24 0.23
CA SER A 296 -24.82 -14.45 1.29
C SER A 296 -23.81 -13.58 2.02
N LEU A 297 -24.16 -12.31 2.25
CA LEU A 297 -23.38 -11.36 3.03
C LEU A 297 -22.95 -11.91 4.39
N TRP A 298 -23.88 -12.59 5.10
CA TRP A 298 -23.67 -13.13 6.44
C TRP A 298 -22.59 -14.22 6.51
N LEU A 299 -22.32 -14.93 5.40
CA LEU A 299 -21.26 -15.93 5.29
C LEU A 299 -19.99 -15.32 4.69
N LEU A 300 -20.13 -14.41 3.74
CA LEU A 300 -19.00 -13.74 3.10
C LEU A 300 -18.22 -12.85 4.07
N PHE A 301 -18.93 -12.13 4.96
CA PHE A 301 -18.28 -11.25 5.92
C PHE A 301 -17.30 -11.98 6.85
N PRO A 302 -17.71 -13.03 7.62
CA PRO A 302 -16.79 -13.74 8.50
C PRO A 302 -15.68 -14.49 7.74
N VAL A 303 -15.98 -15.08 6.57
CA VAL A 303 -14.96 -15.79 5.78
C VAL A 303 -13.90 -14.80 5.25
N SER A 304 -14.33 -13.63 4.77
CA SER A 304 -13.41 -12.56 4.34
C SER A 304 -12.59 -11.99 5.51
N ALA A 305 -13.20 -11.85 6.69
CA ALA A 305 -12.49 -11.43 7.90
C ALA A 305 -11.43 -12.46 8.33
N LEU A 306 -11.73 -13.76 8.25
CA LEU A 306 -10.77 -14.83 8.52
C LEU A 306 -9.64 -14.86 7.49
N PHE A 307 -9.94 -14.63 6.20
CA PHE A 307 -8.93 -14.50 5.16
C PHE A 307 -7.96 -13.35 5.47
N VAL A 308 -8.51 -12.18 5.78
CA VAL A 308 -7.69 -11.00 6.11
C VAL A 308 -6.95 -11.18 7.44
N LEU A 309 -7.49 -11.93 8.40
CA LEU A 309 -6.77 -12.34 9.61
C LEU A 309 -5.51 -13.14 9.26
N GLY A 310 -5.63 -14.10 8.34
CA GLY A 310 -4.47 -14.84 7.83
C GLY A 310 -3.40 -13.90 7.24
N VAL A 311 -3.80 -12.94 6.40
CA VAL A 311 -2.90 -11.91 5.84
C VAL A 311 -2.24 -11.08 6.96
N ALA A 312 -3.01 -10.66 7.96
CA ALA A 312 -2.51 -9.85 9.08
C ALA A 312 -1.56 -10.61 10.01
N VAL A 313 -1.63 -11.94 10.05
CA VAL A 313 -0.71 -12.81 10.79
C VAL A 313 0.60 -13.03 10.03
N VAL A 314 0.54 -13.25 8.72
CA VAL A 314 1.73 -13.51 7.89
C VAL A 314 2.60 -12.28 7.74
N THR A 315 2.01 -11.13 7.37
CA THR A 315 2.77 -9.93 6.94
C THR A 315 3.79 -9.43 7.99
N PRO A 316 3.46 -9.23 9.29
CA PRO A 316 4.46 -8.82 10.27
C PRO A 316 5.54 -9.89 10.51
N SER A 317 5.15 -11.16 10.43
CA SER A 317 6.05 -12.29 10.69
C SER A 317 7.07 -12.47 9.57
N THR A 318 6.69 -12.33 8.30
CA THR A 318 7.61 -12.38 7.14
C THR A 318 8.52 -11.16 7.11
N THR A 319 7.99 -9.96 7.37
CA THR A 319 8.80 -8.74 7.44
C THR A 319 9.87 -8.84 8.53
N ALA A 320 9.50 -9.33 9.72
CA ALA A 320 10.44 -9.53 10.81
C ALA A 320 11.47 -10.63 10.49
N LEU A 321 11.04 -11.74 9.87
CA LEU A 321 11.95 -12.81 9.43
C LEU A 321 13.00 -12.29 8.46
N VAL A 322 12.62 -11.53 7.46
CA VAL A 322 13.56 -10.91 6.49
C VAL A 322 14.53 -9.97 7.20
N ALA A 323 14.03 -9.14 8.13
CA ALA A 323 14.88 -8.23 8.90
C ALA A 323 15.89 -8.98 9.77
N ASP A 324 15.49 -10.09 10.40
CA ASP A 324 16.36 -10.93 11.23
C ASP A 324 17.44 -11.62 10.37
N LEU A 325 17.08 -12.10 9.17
CA LEU A 325 18.01 -12.73 8.23
C LEU A 325 19.06 -11.76 7.68
N VAL A 326 18.64 -10.53 7.35
CA VAL A 326 19.55 -9.48 6.86
C VAL A 326 20.50 -9.04 7.96
N LYS A 327 20.03 -8.87 9.20
CA LYS A 327 20.90 -8.55 10.34
C LYS A 327 21.90 -9.65 10.64
N GLY A 328 21.48 -10.92 10.61
CA GLY A 328 22.38 -12.07 10.81
C GLY A 328 23.50 -12.14 9.76
N HIS A 329 23.23 -11.78 8.51
CA HIS A 329 24.23 -11.72 7.44
C HIS A 329 25.26 -10.59 7.66
N ILE A 330 24.79 -9.41 8.12
CA ILE A 330 25.67 -8.27 8.42
C ILE A 330 26.58 -8.56 9.62
N LEU A 331 26.08 -9.27 10.64
CA LEU A 331 26.87 -9.65 11.81
C LEU A 331 27.96 -10.67 11.43
N THR A 332 27.64 -11.68 10.61
CA THR A 332 28.65 -12.64 10.13
C THR A 332 29.71 -12.02 9.23
N LEU A 333 29.37 -11.00 8.45
CA LEU A 333 30.36 -10.25 7.64
C LEU A 333 31.28 -9.39 8.53
N LYS A 334 30.74 -8.80 9.59
CA LYS A 334 31.52 -7.99 10.53
C LYS A 334 32.48 -8.84 11.36
N ASP A 335 32.01 -10.00 11.79
CA ASP A 335 32.83 -10.99 12.51
C ASP A 335 33.98 -11.56 11.66
N VAL A 336 33.84 -11.56 10.32
CA VAL A 336 34.91 -11.99 9.37
C VAL A 336 35.91 -10.85 9.08
N ILE A 337 35.50 -9.58 9.24
CA ILE A 337 36.37 -8.42 9.02
C ILE A 337 37.17 -8.08 10.28
N ASP A 338 36.62 -8.38 11.46
CA ASP A 338 37.23 -8.09 12.77
C ASP A 338 38.08 -9.30 13.29
N ALA A 339 38.15 -10.43 12.56
CA ALA A 339 38.98 -11.59 12.79
C ALA A 339 40.19 -11.66 11.83
#